data_2809fe8bf4da4d488b832e6a3dae91b1
#
_entry.id   2809fe8bf4da4d488b832e6a3dae91b1
#
_cell.length_a   1.000
_cell.length_b   1.000
_cell.length_c   1.000
_cell.angle_alpha   90.00
_cell.angle_beta   90.00
_cell.angle_gamma   90.00
#
_symmetry.space_group_name_H-M   'P 1'
#
loop_
_entity.id
_entity.type
_entity.pdbx_description
1 polymer ?
#
loop_
_entity_poly.entity_id
_entity_poly.type
_entity_poly.pdbx_seq_one_letter_code
_entity_poly.pdbx_strand_id
1 'polypeptide(L)'
;MFKVNENFAKLPGSYLFANIAKRVSTFQADHPEKEIIRLGIGDVTQPIAPAIIEAMHKAVDEMGHAETFRGYAPEQGYDFLRNIIAKEDFQERGCDISADEIFVSDGAKCDCGNIQELFSLDSVVAVCDPVYPVYVDSNVMAGRSGLYNSETGRFDKIVYMPCTADNGFLPEFPKSRRPPTRRRTDPTLLPYTQ
;
A
#
# COMPACT_ATOMS: atom_id res chain seq x y z
N MET A 1 27.08 20.73 -0.01
CA MET A 1 27.43 19.32 0.22
C MET A 1 26.11 18.57 0.42
N PHE A 2 25.86 17.54 -0.35
CA PHE A 2 24.65 16.71 -0.21
C PHE A 2 24.83 15.77 0.99
N LYS A 3 23.79 15.64 1.81
CA LYS A 3 23.74 14.65 2.88
C LYS A 3 22.78 13.53 2.48
N VAL A 4 23.20 12.30 2.68
CA VAL A 4 22.34 11.12 2.47
C VAL A 4 21.35 11.02 3.64
N ASN A 5 20.14 10.56 3.37
CA ASN A 5 19.17 10.25 4.42
C ASN A 5 19.65 9.04 5.21
N GLU A 6 20.10 9.27 6.44
CA GLU A 6 20.68 8.25 7.32
C GLU A 6 19.70 7.13 7.71
N ASN A 7 18.39 7.36 7.54
CA ASN A 7 17.39 6.33 7.82
C ASN A 7 17.50 5.13 6.88
N PHE A 8 18.06 5.31 5.67
CA PHE A 8 18.31 4.19 4.76
C PHE A 8 19.29 3.16 5.34
N ALA A 9 20.21 3.58 6.19
CA ALA A 9 21.13 2.66 6.86
C ALA A 9 20.43 1.73 7.88
N LYS A 10 19.20 2.03 8.28
CA LYS A 10 18.39 1.18 9.18
C LYS A 10 17.71 0.02 8.47
N LEU A 11 17.62 0.09 7.12
CA LEU A 11 17.04 -1.00 6.34
C LEU A 11 17.98 -2.20 6.31
N PRO A 12 17.44 -3.45 6.28
CA PRO A 12 18.26 -4.62 6.06
C PRO A 12 19.02 -4.49 4.73
N GLY A 13 20.28 -4.93 4.71
CA GLY A 13 21.18 -4.77 3.55
C GLY A 13 20.75 -5.50 2.27
N SER A 14 19.66 -6.25 2.32
CA SER A 14 19.07 -6.93 1.16
C SER A 14 17.57 -7.01 1.29
N TYR A 15 16.87 -6.69 0.20
CA TYR A 15 15.42 -6.79 0.12
C TYR A 15 14.97 -8.25 0.17
N LEU A 16 13.92 -8.55 0.96
CA LEU A 16 13.42 -9.90 1.23
C LEU A 16 13.29 -10.76 -0.03
N PHE A 17 12.64 -10.22 -1.06
CA PHE A 17 12.38 -10.98 -2.30
C PHE A 17 13.64 -11.29 -3.09
N ALA A 18 14.66 -10.40 -3.07
CA ALA A 18 15.95 -10.67 -3.68
C ALA A 18 16.68 -11.82 -2.98
N ASN A 19 16.62 -11.87 -1.65
CA ASN A 19 17.17 -12.99 -0.86
C ASN A 19 16.46 -14.30 -1.16
N ILE A 20 15.13 -14.30 -1.22
CA ILE A 20 14.34 -15.48 -1.58
C ILE A 20 14.70 -15.96 -2.98
N ALA A 21 14.77 -15.07 -3.98
CA ALA A 21 15.14 -15.42 -5.35
C ALA A 21 16.53 -16.08 -5.41
N LYS A 22 17.51 -15.52 -4.68
CA LYS A 22 18.86 -16.09 -4.59
C LYS A 22 18.86 -17.50 -3.96
N ARG A 23 18.12 -17.69 -2.87
CA ARG A 23 17.99 -19.01 -2.20
C ARG A 23 17.33 -20.03 -3.11
N VAL A 24 16.27 -19.64 -3.81
CA VAL A 24 15.58 -20.50 -4.79
C VAL A 24 16.54 -20.90 -5.92
N SER A 25 17.29 -19.95 -6.50
CA SER A 25 18.25 -20.25 -7.56
C SER A 25 19.35 -21.21 -7.09
N THR A 26 19.89 -21.00 -5.87
CA THR A 26 20.88 -21.90 -5.30
C THR A 26 20.30 -23.31 -5.09
N PHE A 27 19.12 -23.40 -4.48
CA PHE A 27 18.48 -24.71 -4.26
C PHE A 27 18.21 -25.45 -5.58
N GLN A 28 17.73 -24.73 -6.61
CA GLN A 28 17.46 -25.31 -7.93
C GLN A 28 18.74 -25.81 -8.64
N ALA A 29 19.86 -25.12 -8.44
CA ALA A 29 21.16 -25.53 -8.97
C ALA A 29 21.66 -26.80 -8.28
N ASP A 30 21.47 -26.90 -6.96
CA ASP A 30 21.88 -28.06 -6.15
C ASP A 30 20.95 -29.27 -6.35
N HIS A 31 19.69 -29.02 -6.77
CA HIS A 31 18.64 -30.04 -6.91
C HIS A 31 17.86 -29.86 -8.24
N PRO A 32 18.52 -30.07 -9.39
CA PRO A 32 17.91 -29.87 -10.70
C PRO A 32 16.73 -30.80 -10.99
N GLU A 33 16.65 -31.93 -10.31
CA GLU A 33 15.59 -32.94 -10.42
C GLU A 33 14.30 -32.55 -9.67
N LYS A 34 14.34 -31.50 -8.82
CA LYS A 34 13.19 -31.11 -8.00
C LYS A 34 12.42 -29.95 -8.61
N GLU A 35 11.12 -30.11 -8.69
CA GLU A 35 10.21 -29.03 -9.01
C GLU A 35 9.99 -28.13 -7.77
N ILE A 36 10.06 -26.79 -7.97
CA ILE A 36 9.81 -25.81 -6.90
C ILE A 36 8.43 -25.21 -7.07
N ILE A 37 7.54 -25.44 -6.11
CA ILE A 37 6.25 -24.79 -6.02
C ILE A 37 6.43 -23.44 -5.33
N ARG A 38 6.16 -22.34 -6.04
CA ARG A 38 6.36 -20.97 -5.56
C ARG A 38 5.07 -20.42 -4.97
N LEU A 39 5.01 -20.29 -3.65
CA LEU A 39 3.86 -19.75 -2.91
C LEU A 39 4.17 -18.43 -2.20
N GLY A 40 5.33 -17.84 -2.45
CA GLY A 40 5.85 -16.71 -1.68
C GLY A 40 5.40 -15.33 -2.13
N ILE A 41 4.92 -15.20 -3.37
CA ILE A 41 4.47 -13.93 -3.93
C ILE A 41 3.11 -14.15 -4.59
N GLY A 42 2.11 -13.35 -4.19
CA GLY A 42 0.87 -13.24 -4.94
C GLY A 42 1.11 -12.48 -6.24
N ASP A 43 1.18 -13.19 -7.34
CA ASP A 43 1.36 -12.60 -8.67
C ASP A 43 0.13 -12.83 -9.53
N VAL A 44 -0.02 -11.99 -10.55
CA VAL A 44 -1.05 -12.15 -11.56
C VAL A 44 -0.67 -13.34 -12.45
N THR A 45 -1.47 -14.41 -12.41
CA THR A 45 -1.20 -15.66 -13.13
C THR A 45 -2.07 -15.85 -14.37
N GLN A 46 -3.06 -14.98 -14.56
CA GLN A 46 -4.00 -15.07 -15.68
C GLN A 46 -3.84 -13.87 -16.60
N PRO A 47 -4.04 -14.05 -17.93
CA PRO A 47 -4.10 -12.94 -18.87
C PRO A 47 -5.21 -11.95 -18.52
N ILE A 48 -5.04 -10.71 -18.95
CA ILE A 48 -6.07 -9.67 -18.84
C ILE A 48 -7.33 -10.12 -19.61
N ALA A 49 -8.50 -9.93 -19.01
CA ALA A 49 -9.77 -10.28 -19.62
C ALA A 49 -9.98 -9.53 -20.96
N PRO A 50 -10.59 -10.17 -21.98
CA PRO A 50 -10.79 -9.54 -23.30
C PRO A 50 -11.53 -8.21 -23.24
N ALA A 51 -12.53 -8.07 -22.36
CA ALA A 51 -13.27 -6.81 -22.17
C ALA A 51 -12.37 -5.65 -21.71
N ILE A 52 -11.37 -5.94 -20.87
CA ILE A 52 -10.41 -4.92 -20.41
C ILE A 52 -9.49 -4.52 -21.58
N ILE A 53 -9.02 -5.49 -22.36
CA ILE A 53 -8.19 -5.23 -23.53
C ILE A 53 -8.95 -4.35 -24.54
N GLU A 54 -10.23 -4.66 -24.80
CA GLU A 54 -11.07 -3.86 -25.70
C GLU A 54 -11.24 -2.41 -25.16
N ALA A 55 -11.47 -2.24 -23.86
CA ALA A 55 -11.58 -0.93 -23.24
C ALA A 55 -10.26 -0.13 -23.36
N MET A 56 -9.12 -0.79 -23.19
CA MET A 56 -7.80 -0.15 -23.36
C MET A 56 -7.58 0.30 -24.82
N HIS A 57 -7.96 -0.51 -25.82
CA HIS A 57 -7.88 -0.12 -27.23
C HIS A 57 -8.74 1.11 -27.51
N LYS A 58 -10.00 1.13 -27.02
CA LYS A 58 -10.88 2.30 -27.18
C LYS A 58 -10.29 3.56 -26.53
N ALA A 59 -9.71 3.44 -25.34
CA ALA A 59 -9.07 4.57 -24.66
C ALA A 59 -7.85 5.10 -25.45
N VAL A 60 -7.08 4.23 -26.09
CA VAL A 60 -5.97 4.65 -26.96
C VAL A 60 -6.49 5.36 -28.21
N ASP A 61 -7.54 4.84 -28.85
CA ASP A 61 -8.17 5.46 -30.03
C ASP A 61 -8.72 6.84 -29.68
N GLU A 62 -9.37 7.03 -28.51
CA GLU A 62 -9.83 8.34 -28.02
C GLU A 62 -8.70 9.36 -27.95
N MET A 63 -7.50 8.96 -27.59
CA MET A 63 -6.33 9.86 -27.51
C MET A 63 -5.84 10.35 -28.87
N GLY A 64 -6.24 9.67 -29.97
CA GLY A 64 -5.89 10.03 -31.33
C GLY A 64 -6.78 11.15 -31.95
N HIS A 65 -7.86 11.54 -31.31
CA HIS A 65 -8.85 12.49 -31.82
C HIS A 65 -8.96 13.73 -30.94
N ALA A 66 -8.95 14.91 -31.54
CA ALA A 66 -8.98 16.18 -30.83
C ALA A 66 -10.21 16.33 -29.88
N GLU A 67 -11.35 15.77 -30.30
CA GLU A 67 -12.63 15.87 -29.59
C GLU A 67 -12.68 14.99 -28.32
N THR A 68 -11.88 13.92 -28.30
CA THR A 68 -11.86 12.95 -27.20
C THR A 68 -10.53 12.88 -26.48
N PHE A 69 -9.53 13.61 -26.97
CA PHE A 69 -8.23 13.72 -26.33
C PHE A 69 -8.36 14.22 -24.89
N ARG A 70 -7.69 13.55 -23.96
CA ARG A 70 -7.68 13.89 -22.54
C ARG A 70 -6.28 14.31 -22.13
N GLY A 71 -6.15 15.58 -21.72
CA GLY A 71 -4.93 16.10 -21.11
C GLY A 71 -4.85 15.76 -19.63
N TYR A 72 -4.43 16.71 -18.81
CA TYR A 72 -4.44 16.54 -17.36
C TYR A 72 -5.85 16.28 -16.84
N ALA A 73 -5.99 15.23 -16.02
CA ALA A 73 -7.22 14.97 -15.28
C ALA A 73 -7.37 15.98 -14.13
N PRO A 74 -8.59 16.11 -13.54
CA PRO A 74 -8.74 16.69 -12.22
C PRO A 74 -7.82 15.97 -11.21
N GLU A 75 -7.31 16.70 -10.21
CA GLU A 75 -6.33 16.19 -9.24
C GLU A 75 -6.78 14.93 -8.51
N GLN A 76 -8.07 14.80 -8.22
CA GLN A 76 -8.67 13.62 -7.59
C GLN A 76 -8.95 12.48 -8.56
N GLY A 77 -8.83 12.71 -9.85
CA GLY A 77 -9.25 11.78 -10.92
C GLY A 77 -10.59 12.18 -11.55
N TYR A 78 -10.93 11.54 -12.66
CA TYR A 78 -12.16 11.82 -13.40
C TYR A 78 -13.41 11.47 -12.60
N ASP A 79 -14.43 12.33 -12.63
CA ASP A 79 -15.69 12.17 -11.90
C ASP A 79 -16.40 10.86 -12.22
N PHE A 80 -16.40 10.46 -13.49
CA PHE A 80 -17.06 9.22 -13.88
C PHE A 80 -16.44 8.00 -13.16
N LEU A 81 -15.11 7.97 -13.02
CA LEU A 81 -14.39 6.87 -12.35
C LEU A 81 -14.62 6.92 -10.85
N ARG A 82 -14.50 8.09 -10.23
CA ARG A 82 -14.73 8.28 -8.79
C ARG A 82 -16.15 7.90 -8.39
N ASN A 83 -17.16 8.28 -9.20
CA ASN A 83 -18.56 7.93 -8.96
C ASN A 83 -18.79 6.41 -9.08
N ILE A 84 -18.19 5.75 -10.07
CA ILE A 84 -18.29 4.29 -10.21
C ILE A 84 -17.65 3.59 -9.01
N ILE A 85 -16.45 3.99 -8.61
CA ILE A 85 -15.77 3.42 -7.43
C ILE A 85 -16.62 3.62 -6.17
N ALA A 86 -17.13 4.85 -5.93
CA ALA A 86 -17.97 5.12 -4.77
C ALA A 86 -19.19 4.21 -4.73
N LYS A 87 -19.88 4.04 -5.87
CA LYS A 87 -21.09 3.24 -5.97
C LYS A 87 -20.79 1.74 -5.82
N GLU A 88 -19.98 1.19 -6.73
CA GLU A 88 -19.82 -0.26 -6.90
C GLU A 88 -18.91 -0.89 -5.82
N ASP A 89 -17.85 -0.18 -5.39
CA ASP A 89 -16.90 -0.74 -4.43
C ASP A 89 -17.26 -0.45 -2.97
N PHE A 90 -18.04 0.61 -2.70
CA PHE A 90 -18.37 1.04 -1.34
C PHE A 90 -19.86 1.00 -1.05
N GLN A 91 -20.68 1.78 -1.75
CA GLN A 91 -22.10 1.97 -1.39
C GLN A 91 -22.92 0.69 -1.54
N GLU A 92 -22.69 -0.10 -2.58
CA GLU A 92 -23.35 -1.40 -2.77
C GLU A 92 -22.98 -2.43 -1.70
N ARG A 93 -21.86 -2.21 -1.01
CA ARG A 93 -21.41 -3.01 0.14
C ARG A 93 -21.78 -2.41 1.50
N GLY A 94 -22.62 -1.38 1.50
CA GLY A 94 -23.12 -0.75 2.73
C GLY A 94 -22.14 0.24 3.37
N CYS A 95 -21.09 0.68 2.64
CA CYS A 95 -20.16 1.71 3.11
C CYS A 95 -20.59 3.06 2.54
N ASP A 96 -20.85 4.03 3.42
CA ASP A 96 -21.24 5.39 3.05
C ASP A 96 -19.98 6.22 2.69
N ILE A 97 -19.54 6.08 1.44
CA ILE A 97 -18.40 6.81 0.85
C ILE A 97 -18.90 7.55 -0.37
N SER A 98 -18.64 8.85 -0.44
CA SER A 98 -18.96 9.70 -1.60
C SER A 98 -17.80 9.77 -2.60
N ALA A 99 -18.08 10.17 -3.83
CA ALA A 99 -17.04 10.36 -4.85
C ALA A 99 -16.00 11.41 -4.45
N ASP A 100 -16.36 12.37 -3.58
CA ASP A 100 -15.45 13.42 -3.10
C ASP A 100 -14.42 12.90 -2.08
N GLU A 101 -14.65 11.72 -1.53
CA GLU A 101 -13.71 11.05 -0.63
C GLU A 101 -12.74 10.11 -1.38
N ILE A 102 -12.81 10.05 -2.72
CA ILE A 102 -12.01 9.16 -3.57
C ILE A 102 -10.96 9.96 -4.33
N PHE A 103 -9.71 9.52 -4.19
CA PHE A 103 -8.56 9.99 -4.94
C PHE A 103 -8.00 8.84 -5.77
N VAL A 104 -7.94 9.02 -7.09
CA VAL A 104 -7.40 8.02 -8.01
C VAL A 104 -5.89 8.25 -8.15
N SER A 105 -5.11 7.21 -7.94
CA SER A 105 -3.66 7.22 -8.09
C SER A 105 -3.20 6.14 -9.06
N ASP A 106 -1.90 6.06 -9.29
CA ASP A 106 -1.25 5.03 -10.10
C ASP A 106 -0.95 3.74 -9.32
N GLY A 107 -1.42 3.63 -8.08
CA GLY A 107 -1.41 2.40 -7.31
C GLY A 107 -1.08 2.60 -5.83
N ALA A 108 -1.45 1.61 -5.03
CA ALA A 108 -1.33 1.61 -3.57
C ALA A 108 0.08 1.87 -3.05
N LYS A 109 1.11 1.53 -3.82
CA LYS A 109 2.50 1.79 -3.43
C LYS A 109 2.84 3.29 -3.45
N CYS A 110 2.36 4.01 -4.46
CA CYS A 110 2.47 5.46 -4.53
C CYS A 110 1.66 6.13 -3.42
N ASP A 111 0.45 5.63 -3.14
CA ASP A 111 -0.37 6.12 -2.03
C ASP A 111 0.35 5.96 -0.68
N CYS A 112 0.96 4.80 -0.43
CA CYS A 112 1.74 4.56 0.79
C CYS A 112 2.95 5.50 0.93
N GLY A 113 3.53 5.92 -0.18
CA GLY A 113 4.59 6.94 -0.19
C GLY A 113 4.05 8.34 0.09
N ASN A 114 3.05 8.75 -0.68
CA ASN A 114 2.52 10.12 -0.67
C ASN A 114 1.75 10.45 0.61
N ILE A 115 0.95 9.52 1.14
CA ILE A 115 0.16 9.76 2.37
C ILE A 115 1.03 10.11 3.58
N GLN A 116 2.30 9.72 3.57
CA GLN A 116 3.22 10.04 4.65
C GLN A 116 3.52 11.52 4.77
N GLU A 117 3.42 12.27 3.66
CA GLU A 117 3.61 13.73 3.65
C GLU A 117 2.53 14.48 4.44
N LEU A 118 1.34 13.86 4.61
CA LEU A 118 0.22 14.44 5.36
C LEU A 118 0.41 14.37 6.89
N PHE A 119 1.34 13.56 7.38
CA PHE A 119 1.49 13.30 8.82
C PHE A 119 2.88 13.68 9.32
N SER A 120 2.93 14.19 10.54
CA SER A 120 4.21 14.51 11.21
C SER A 120 5.05 13.25 11.45
N LEU A 121 6.37 13.45 11.63
CA LEU A 121 7.31 12.37 11.96
C LEU A 121 7.04 11.71 13.32
N ASP A 122 6.27 12.38 14.20
CA ASP A 122 5.87 11.86 15.51
C ASP A 122 4.63 10.99 15.46
N SER A 123 3.98 10.89 14.30
CA SER A 123 2.81 10.04 14.12
C SER A 123 3.17 8.57 14.31
N VAL A 124 2.33 7.86 15.04
CA VAL A 124 2.48 6.41 15.24
C VAL A 124 1.88 5.66 14.05
N VAL A 125 2.68 4.79 13.46
CA VAL A 125 2.26 3.94 12.35
C VAL A 125 1.92 2.55 12.86
N ALA A 126 0.77 2.04 12.46
CA ALA A 126 0.34 0.67 12.74
C ALA A 126 0.29 -0.13 11.43
N VAL A 127 0.83 -1.33 11.44
CA VAL A 127 0.83 -2.26 10.31
C VAL A 127 0.32 -3.63 10.73
N CYS A 128 -0.30 -4.37 9.82
CA CYS A 128 -0.60 -5.78 10.05
C CYS A 128 0.69 -6.59 10.21
N ASP A 129 0.64 -7.71 10.90
CA ASP A 129 1.79 -8.62 11.05
C ASP A 129 1.31 -10.08 10.87
N PRO A 130 1.70 -10.76 9.78
CA PRO A 130 2.65 -10.33 8.73
C PRO A 130 2.12 -9.24 7.80
N VAL A 131 3.04 -8.48 7.19
CA VAL A 131 2.73 -7.39 6.27
C VAL A 131 3.69 -7.38 5.07
N TYR A 132 3.26 -6.78 3.97
CA TYR A 132 4.14 -6.48 2.85
C TYR A 132 5.25 -5.52 3.31
N PRO A 133 6.54 -5.87 3.13
CA PRO A 133 7.65 -5.13 3.73
C PRO A 133 7.65 -3.62 3.43
N VAL A 134 7.14 -3.21 2.28
CA VAL A 134 7.10 -1.80 1.87
C VAL A 134 6.37 -0.91 2.88
N TYR A 135 5.35 -1.40 3.57
CA TYR A 135 4.65 -0.63 4.61
C TYR A 135 5.52 -0.30 5.81
N VAL A 136 6.49 -1.16 6.13
CA VAL A 136 7.49 -0.90 7.16
C VAL A 136 8.64 -0.07 6.59
N ASP A 137 9.22 -0.50 5.46
CA ASP A 137 10.41 0.09 4.86
C ASP A 137 10.20 1.57 4.50
N SER A 138 9.05 1.93 3.95
CA SER A 138 8.73 3.32 3.62
C SER A 138 8.70 4.21 4.87
N ASN A 139 8.20 3.71 5.98
CA ASN A 139 8.20 4.43 7.26
C ASN A 139 9.59 4.49 7.92
N VAL A 140 10.43 3.48 7.69
CA VAL A 140 11.85 3.51 8.08
C VAL A 140 12.57 4.62 7.31
N MET A 141 12.43 4.65 5.99
CA MET A 141 13.04 5.67 5.12
C MET A 141 12.58 7.09 5.49
N ALA A 142 11.32 7.24 5.88
CA ALA A 142 10.76 8.51 6.33
C ALA A 142 11.18 8.90 7.76
N GLY A 143 11.87 8.02 8.51
CA GLY A 143 12.33 8.31 9.88
C GLY A 143 11.30 8.09 10.98
N ARG A 144 10.18 7.42 10.70
CA ARG A 144 9.09 7.15 11.68
C ARG A 144 9.26 5.87 12.48
N SER A 145 10.24 5.04 12.14
CA SER A 145 10.36 3.67 12.69
C SER A 145 10.95 3.59 14.10
N GLY A 146 11.74 4.57 14.53
CA GLY A 146 12.57 4.44 15.72
C GLY A 146 13.77 3.52 15.53
N LEU A 147 14.16 2.79 16.56
CA LEU A 147 15.30 1.87 16.55
C LEU A 147 14.84 0.46 16.20
N TYR A 148 15.71 -0.26 15.48
CA TYR A 148 15.50 -1.67 15.20
C TYR A 148 15.94 -2.53 16.39
N ASN A 149 15.07 -3.44 16.83
CA ASN A 149 15.37 -4.44 17.84
C ASN A 149 15.63 -5.79 17.15
N SER A 150 16.88 -6.25 17.21
CA SER A 150 17.30 -7.51 16.57
C SER A 150 16.76 -8.76 17.23
N GLU A 151 16.38 -8.71 18.51
CA GLU A 151 15.80 -9.85 19.23
C GLU A 151 14.37 -10.13 18.78
N THR A 152 13.58 -9.06 18.53
CA THR A 152 12.20 -9.16 18.10
C THR A 152 12.02 -9.07 16.60
N GLY A 153 13.05 -8.62 15.86
CA GLY A 153 12.97 -8.35 14.43
C GLY A 153 12.06 -7.17 14.07
N ARG A 154 11.83 -6.23 15.00
CA ARG A 154 10.84 -5.14 14.86
C ARG A 154 11.43 -3.78 15.18
N PHE A 155 10.79 -2.72 14.67
CA PHE A 155 11.08 -1.34 15.00
C PHE A 155 10.22 -0.87 16.18
N ASP A 156 10.79 -0.15 17.13
CA ASP A 156 10.17 0.19 18.41
C ASP A 156 9.02 1.21 18.33
N LYS A 157 9.02 2.06 17.29
CA LYS A 157 7.95 3.04 17.06
C LYS A 157 6.84 2.54 16.14
N ILE A 158 7.00 1.38 15.49
CA ILE A 158 5.96 0.78 14.67
C ILE A 158 5.09 -0.15 15.53
N VAL A 159 3.78 0.00 15.42
CA VAL A 159 2.80 -0.89 16.05
C VAL A 159 2.49 -2.03 15.10
N TYR A 160 2.83 -3.25 15.49
CA TYR A 160 2.52 -4.45 14.75
C TYR A 160 1.23 -5.06 15.27
N MET A 161 0.23 -5.18 14.39
CA MET A 161 -1.09 -5.75 14.69
C MET A 161 -1.10 -7.21 14.23
N PRO A 162 -1.09 -8.19 15.14
CA PRO A 162 -1.04 -9.58 14.72
C PRO A 162 -2.29 -9.98 13.95
N CYS A 163 -2.07 -10.72 12.85
CA CYS A 163 -3.10 -11.32 12.02
C CYS A 163 -2.79 -12.83 11.95
N THR A 164 -3.29 -13.59 12.93
CA THR A 164 -3.01 -15.01 13.13
C THR A 164 -4.27 -15.87 12.98
N ALA A 165 -4.09 -17.18 12.90
CA ALA A 165 -5.24 -18.09 12.87
C ALA A 165 -6.09 -17.98 14.15
N ASP A 166 -5.46 -17.70 15.29
CA ASP A 166 -6.15 -17.59 16.58
C ASP A 166 -7.10 -16.40 16.66
N ASN A 167 -6.83 -15.33 15.91
CA ASN A 167 -7.70 -14.15 15.83
C ASN A 167 -8.46 -14.02 14.49
N GLY A 168 -8.53 -15.13 13.74
CA GLY A 168 -9.23 -15.17 12.44
C GLY A 168 -8.58 -14.29 11.36
N PHE A 169 -7.29 -14.01 11.49
CA PHE A 169 -6.51 -13.11 10.61
C PHE A 169 -7.00 -11.66 10.59
N LEU A 170 -7.76 -11.24 11.59
CA LEU A 170 -8.19 -9.85 11.74
C LEU A 170 -7.15 -9.05 12.54
N PRO A 171 -6.77 -7.83 12.09
CA PRO A 171 -5.78 -7.04 12.79
C PRO A 171 -6.29 -6.62 14.18
N GLU A 172 -5.50 -6.88 15.21
CA GLU A 172 -5.78 -6.45 16.59
C GLU A 172 -4.83 -5.36 17.04
N PHE A 173 -5.37 -4.21 17.45
CA PHE A 173 -4.57 -3.19 18.10
C PHE A 173 -4.13 -3.66 19.50
N PRO A 174 -2.82 -3.57 19.82
CA PRO A 174 -2.35 -3.83 21.18
C PRO A 174 -3.09 -2.93 22.18
N LYS A 175 -3.62 -3.53 23.24
CA LYS A 175 -4.42 -2.82 24.26
C LYS A 175 -3.71 -1.61 24.86
N SER A 176 -2.37 -1.67 24.97
CA SER A 176 -1.51 -0.60 25.49
C SER A 176 -1.31 0.59 24.55
N ARG A 177 -1.69 0.47 23.29
CA ARG A 177 -1.48 1.50 22.24
C ARG A 177 -2.75 1.80 21.44
N ARG A 178 -3.91 1.43 21.96
CA ARG A 178 -5.18 1.72 21.30
C ARG A 178 -5.34 3.24 21.15
N PRO A 179 -5.47 3.77 19.93
CA PRO A 179 -5.77 5.19 19.78
C PRO A 179 -7.09 5.51 20.50
N PRO A 180 -7.23 6.71 21.07
CA PRO A 180 -8.51 7.12 21.65
C PRO A 180 -9.59 6.96 20.58
N THR A 181 -10.70 6.31 20.91
CA THR A 181 -11.85 6.16 20.02
C THR A 181 -12.42 7.56 19.75
N ARG A 182 -11.97 8.19 18.66
CA ARG A 182 -12.59 9.42 18.17
C ARG A 182 -13.87 9.04 17.47
N ARG A 183 -14.98 9.54 17.96
CA ARG A 183 -16.25 9.48 17.25
C ARG A 183 -16.12 10.36 15.99
N ARG A 184 -16.72 9.95 14.88
CA ARG A 184 -16.83 10.69 13.60
C ARG A 184 -17.43 12.12 13.74
N THR A 185 -17.77 12.52 14.94
CA THR A 185 -18.41 13.82 15.28
C THR A 185 -17.45 14.80 15.93
N ASP A 186 -16.13 14.64 15.81
CA ASP A 186 -15.18 15.62 16.36
C ASP A 186 -15.08 16.83 15.39
N PRO A 187 -15.65 17.99 15.74
CA PRO A 187 -15.66 19.18 14.88
C PRO A 187 -14.29 19.82 14.72
N THR A 188 -13.23 19.28 15.34
CA THR A 188 -11.86 19.78 15.21
C THR A 188 -11.12 19.21 14.00
N LEU A 189 -11.72 18.26 13.27
CA LEU A 189 -11.28 17.94 11.92
C LEU A 189 -11.80 19.04 10.99
N LEU A 190 -11.01 20.09 10.85
CA LEU A 190 -11.30 21.17 9.88
C LEU A 190 -11.51 20.55 8.51
N PRO A 191 -12.66 20.78 7.85
CA PRO A 191 -12.72 20.56 6.43
C PRO A 191 -11.71 21.52 5.79
N TYR A 192 -10.81 20.99 4.98
CA TYR A 192 -10.06 21.81 4.06
C TYR A 192 -11.08 22.36 3.06
N THR A 193 -11.65 23.52 3.40
CA THR A 193 -12.40 24.33 2.46
C THR A 193 -11.44 25.33 1.86
N GLN A 194 -11.10 25.14 0.62
CA GLN A 194 -10.98 26.25 -0.34
C GLN A 194 -11.97 26.04 -1.42
#